data_3e795cd50bd08386d9cdf042f462607e
#
_entry.id   3e795cd50bd08386d9cdf042f462607e
#
_cell.length_a   1.000
_cell.length_b   1.000
_cell.length_c   1.000
_cell.angle_alpha   90.00
_cell.angle_beta   90.00
_cell.angle_gamma   90.00
#
_symmetry.space_group_name_H-M   'P 1'
#
loop_
_entity.id
_entity.type
_entity.pdbx_description
1 polymer ?
#
loop_
_entity_poly.entity_id
_entity_poly.type
_entity_poly.pdbx_seq_one_letter_code
_entity_poly.pdbx_strand_id
1 'polypeptide(L)'
;MKICIILLMLLGTKTMAQQTTLVNQANLFLSTLSEPLRAKAKYETNDAERLNWHFVPRERNGVSFREFNGQQRDAALGLLRLSLSKQGYEKTMEIIALENVLREVENRGMDDKYRDPLNYYFTIFGTPASNKPWGWRFEGHHIA
;
A
#
# COMPACT_ATOMS: atom_id res chain seq x y z
N MET A 1 -24.91 -11.31 -32.44
CA MET A 1 -24.26 -12.23 -31.50
C MET A 1 -22.72 -12.19 -31.54
N LYS A 2 -22.04 -11.93 -32.65
CA LYS A 2 -20.56 -11.89 -32.75
C LYS A 2 -19.90 -10.66 -32.05
N ILE A 3 -20.58 -9.52 -31.96
CA ILE A 3 -20.04 -8.28 -31.38
C ILE A 3 -19.90 -8.38 -29.84
N CYS A 4 -20.83 -9.05 -29.15
CA CYS A 4 -20.75 -9.23 -27.70
C CYS A 4 -19.56 -10.09 -27.24
N ILE A 5 -19.17 -11.10 -28.04
CA ILE A 5 -18.06 -12.00 -27.71
C ILE A 5 -16.70 -11.26 -27.82
N ILE A 6 -16.54 -10.38 -28.80
CA ILE A 6 -15.32 -9.56 -28.97
C ILE A 6 -15.18 -8.54 -27.84
N LEU A 7 -16.28 -7.94 -27.36
CA LEU A 7 -16.25 -6.99 -26.25
C LEU A 7 -15.88 -7.66 -24.92
N LEU A 8 -16.37 -8.90 -24.69
CA LEU A 8 -16.03 -9.68 -23.49
C LEU A 8 -14.54 -10.09 -23.46
N MET A 9 -13.96 -10.43 -24.61
CA MET A 9 -12.53 -10.75 -24.72
C MET A 9 -11.63 -9.53 -24.47
N LEU A 10 -12.02 -8.34 -24.89
CA LEU A 10 -11.27 -7.11 -24.66
C LEU A 10 -11.27 -6.70 -23.17
N LEU A 11 -12.36 -6.93 -22.46
CA LEU A 11 -12.44 -6.69 -21.00
C LEU A 11 -11.54 -7.68 -20.22
N GLY A 12 -11.53 -8.94 -20.62
CA GLY A 12 -10.69 -9.96 -19.98
C GLY A 12 -9.18 -9.69 -20.11
N THR A 13 -8.72 -9.22 -21.27
CA THR A 13 -7.30 -8.92 -21.51
C THR A 13 -6.78 -7.73 -20.69
N LYS A 14 -7.60 -6.69 -20.49
CA LYS A 14 -7.24 -5.55 -19.64
C LYS A 14 -7.07 -5.95 -18.17
N THR A 15 -7.96 -6.79 -17.66
CA THR A 15 -7.90 -7.27 -16.28
C THR A 15 -6.65 -8.11 -16.02
N MET A 16 -6.29 -9.00 -16.92
CA MET A 16 -5.08 -9.84 -16.83
C MET A 16 -3.80 -9.01 -16.90
N ALA A 17 -3.72 -8.05 -17.79
CA ALA A 17 -2.55 -7.15 -17.90
C ALA A 17 -2.37 -6.31 -16.65
N GLN A 18 -3.44 -5.78 -16.06
CA GLN A 18 -3.40 -5.01 -14.82
C GLN A 18 -2.94 -5.88 -13.63
N GLN A 19 -3.43 -7.11 -13.53
CA GLN A 19 -3.03 -8.04 -12.47
C GLN A 19 -1.54 -8.39 -12.58
N THR A 20 -1.03 -8.66 -13.78
CA THR A 20 0.41 -8.93 -14.00
C THR A 20 1.26 -7.71 -13.60
N THR A 21 0.83 -6.51 -13.92
CA THR A 21 1.52 -5.27 -13.56
C THR A 21 1.57 -5.07 -12.05
N LEU A 22 0.47 -5.34 -11.33
CA LEU A 22 0.41 -5.22 -9.88
C LEU A 22 1.31 -6.27 -9.19
N VAL A 23 1.31 -7.51 -9.68
CA VAL A 23 2.23 -8.58 -9.20
C VAL A 23 3.69 -8.15 -9.37
N ASN A 24 4.04 -7.63 -10.54
CA ASN A 24 5.41 -7.17 -10.81
C ASN A 24 5.81 -6.01 -9.88
N GLN A 25 4.91 -5.07 -9.63
CA GLN A 25 5.17 -3.95 -8.73
C GLN A 25 5.32 -4.41 -7.27
N ALA A 26 4.51 -5.36 -6.82
CA ALA A 26 4.63 -5.92 -5.47
C ALA A 26 5.95 -6.67 -5.28
N ASN A 27 6.38 -7.45 -6.28
CA ASN A 27 7.67 -8.12 -6.27
C ASN A 27 8.83 -7.13 -6.33
N LEU A 28 8.72 -6.06 -7.13
CA LEU A 28 9.70 -4.97 -7.15
C LEU A 28 9.83 -4.34 -5.75
N PHE A 29 8.71 -3.97 -5.11
CA PHE A 29 8.73 -3.45 -3.76
C PHE A 29 9.45 -4.39 -2.79
N LEU A 30 9.07 -5.67 -2.74
CA LEU A 30 9.70 -6.67 -1.87
C LEU A 30 11.19 -6.85 -2.17
N SER A 31 11.62 -6.72 -3.43
CA SER A 31 13.04 -6.86 -3.81
C SER A 31 13.91 -5.68 -3.34
N THR A 32 13.33 -4.51 -3.13
CA THR A 32 14.04 -3.35 -2.60
C THR A 32 14.28 -3.41 -1.09
N LEU A 33 13.53 -4.27 -0.39
CA LEU A 33 13.62 -4.39 1.07
C LEU A 33 14.80 -5.24 1.50
N SER A 34 15.52 -4.80 2.52
CA SER A 34 16.46 -5.65 3.26
C SER A 34 15.72 -6.82 3.91
N GLU A 35 16.44 -7.88 4.26
CA GLU A 35 15.82 -9.07 4.86
C GLU A 35 14.98 -8.75 6.12
N PRO A 36 15.45 -7.92 7.08
CA PRO A 36 14.64 -7.55 8.23
C PRO A 36 13.35 -6.80 7.85
N LEU A 37 13.40 -5.87 6.90
CA LEU A 37 12.22 -5.13 6.45
C LEU A 37 11.26 -6.03 5.66
N ARG A 38 11.79 -6.94 4.88
CA ARG A 38 10.99 -7.92 4.13
C ARG A 38 10.25 -8.86 5.08
N ALA A 39 10.90 -9.37 6.11
CA ALA A 39 10.27 -10.18 7.15
C ALA A 39 9.16 -9.40 7.87
N LYS A 40 9.37 -8.11 8.14
CA LYS A 40 8.38 -7.23 8.74
C LYS A 40 7.19 -6.93 7.81
N ALA A 41 7.42 -6.86 6.49
CA ALA A 41 6.41 -6.56 5.49
C ALA A 41 5.50 -7.76 5.14
N LYS A 42 5.96 -9.01 5.32
CA LYS A 42 5.29 -10.20 4.82
C LYS A 42 4.57 -10.99 5.90
N TYR A 43 3.36 -11.40 5.57
CA TYR A 43 2.51 -12.28 6.36
C TYR A 43 1.92 -13.38 5.46
N GLU A 44 1.50 -14.48 6.05
CA GLU A 44 0.77 -15.51 5.32
C GLU A 44 -0.62 -15.01 4.90
N THR A 45 -1.17 -15.59 3.83
CA THR A 45 -2.48 -15.16 3.30
C THR A 45 -3.63 -15.31 4.31
N ASN A 46 -3.50 -16.28 5.22
CA ASN A 46 -4.48 -16.57 6.28
C ASN A 46 -4.10 -16.00 7.65
N ASP A 47 -3.04 -15.17 7.73
CA ASP A 47 -2.64 -14.56 8.98
C ASP A 47 -3.74 -13.63 9.54
N ALA A 48 -3.92 -13.64 10.85
CA ALA A 48 -4.89 -12.80 11.55
C ALA A 48 -4.60 -11.30 11.38
N GLU A 49 -3.34 -10.94 11.12
CA GLU A 49 -2.92 -9.58 10.82
C GLU A 49 -3.67 -8.98 9.63
N ARG A 50 -4.16 -9.80 8.70
CA ARG A 50 -4.97 -9.33 7.57
C ARG A 50 -6.24 -8.57 8.01
N LEU A 51 -6.80 -8.89 9.16
CA LEU A 51 -8.01 -8.28 9.73
C LEU A 51 -7.69 -7.22 10.79
N ASN A 52 -6.43 -7.07 11.17
CA ASN A 52 -5.97 -6.16 12.22
C ASN A 52 -5.67 -4.76 11.65
N TRP A 53 -6.68 -4.09 11.09
CA TRP A 53 -6.54 -2.72 10.57
C TRP A 53 -7.21 -1.69 11.50
N HIS A 54 -6.69 -0.48 11.49
CA HIS A 54 -7.18 0.61 12.34
C HIS A 54 -7.11 1.95 11.61
N PHE A 55 -8.08 2.81 11.87
CA PHE A 55 -8.12 4.17 11.30
C PHE A 55 -7.56 5.26 12.23
N VAL A 56 -7.32 4.96 13.51
CA VAL A 56 -6.78 5.90 14.49
C VAL A 56 -5.25 6.00 14.41
N PRO A 57 -4.63 7.10 14.87
CA PRO A 57 -3.17 7.20 14.97
C PRO A 57 -2.61 6.17 15.96
N ARG A 58 -1.79 5.25 15.48
CA ARG A 58 -1.08 4.23 16.30
C ARG A 58 0.01 3.55 15.50
N GLU A 59 0.92 2.89 16.18
CA GLU A 59 1.83 1.94 15.52
C GLU A 59 1.07 0.73 14.97
N ARG A 60 1.54 0.22 13.84
CA ARG A 60 0.98 -0.92 13.13
C ARG A 60 2.07 -1.89 12.72
N ASN A 61 1.68 -3.11 12.42
CA ASN A 61 2.54 -4.07 11.76
C ASN A 61 2.77 -3.67 10.29
N GLY A 62 3.79 -4.25 9.67
CA GLY A 62 4.23 -3.86 8.33
C GLY A 62 5.44 -2.92 8.38
N VAL A 63 5.81 -2.36 7.24
CA VAL A 63 6.95 -1.44 7.11
C VAL A 63 6.41 -0.03 6.86
N SER A 64 6.82 0.91 7.71
CA SER A 64 6.36 2.30 7.66
C SER A 64 7.19 3.14 6.68
N PHE A 65 6.63 4.28 6.25
CA PHE A 65 7.38 5.28 5.48
C PHE A 65 8.65 5.77 6.19
N ARG A 66 8.69 5.69 7.51
CA ARG A 66 9.87 6.07 8.31
C ARG A 66 11.08 5.18 8.05
N GLU A 67 10.83 3.91 7.72
CA GLU A 67 11.87 2.89 7.54
C GLU A 67 12.38 2.82 6.10
N PHE A 68 11.71 3.49 5.16
CA PHE A 68 12.05 3.46 3.75
C PHE A 68 13.14 4.46 3.37
N ASN A 69 14.08 4.01 2.57
CA ASN A 69 14.87 4.92 1.73
C ASN A 69 14.04 5.38 0.51
N GLY A 70 14.61 6.28 -0.31
CA GLY A 70 13.91 6.82 -1.49
C GLY A 70 13.43 5.75 -2.46
N GLN A 71 14.28 4.79 -2.81
CA GLN A 71 13.94 3.71 -3.74
C GLN A 71 12.82 2.80 -3.21
N GLN A 72 12.86 2.46 -1.93
CA GLN A 72 11.84 1.66 -1.26
C GLN A 72 10.51 2.38 -1.22
N ARG A 73 10.53 3.68 -0.90
CA ARG A 73 9.35 4.53 -0.89
C ARG A 73 8.71 4.63 -2.28
N ASP A 74 9.50 4.85 -3.32
CA ASP A 74 9.00 4.94 -4.70
C ASP A 74 8.37 3.62 -5.16
N ALA A 75 9.01 2.50 -4.83
CA ALA A 75 8.47 1.17 -5.13
C ALA A 75 7.15 0.90 -4.40
N ALA A 76 7.03 1.26 -3.11
CA ALA A 76 5.82 1.15 -2.32
C ALA A 76 4.69 2.05 -2.86
N LEU A 77 4.98 3.32 -3.16
CA LEU A 77 4.01 4.24 -3.75
C LEU A 77 3.56 3.80 -5.15
N GLY A 78 4.38 3.04 -5.86
CA GLY A 78 4.01 2.39 -7.12
C GLY A 78 2.81 1.46 -6.98
N LEU A 79 2.69 0.71 -5.87
CA LEU A 79 1.52 -0.11 -5.58
C LEU A 79 0.24 0.73 -5.44
N LEU A 80 0.31 1.85 -4.73
CA LEU A 80 -0.80 2.77 -4.58
C LEU A 80 -1.23 3.35 -5.94
N ARG A 81 -0.28 3.82 -6.75
CA ARG A 81 -0.57 4.41 -8.07
C ARG A 81 -1.23 3.42 -9.03
N LEU A 82 -0.87 2.15 -8.96
CA LEU A 82 -1.47 1.11 -9.80
C LEU A 82 -2.85 0.67 -9.31
N SER A 83 -3.17 0.86 -8.04
CA SER A 83 -4.39 0.38 -7.42
C SER A 83 -5.46 1.46 -7.29
N LEU A 84 -5.09 2.72 -7.28
CA LEU A 84 -5.98 3.86 -7.11
C LEU A 84 -6.16 4.64 -8.41
N SER A 85 -7.30 5.30 -8.55
CA SER A 85 -7.44 6.36 -9.54
C SER A 85 -6.48 7.52 -9.22
N LYS A 86 -6.21 8.38 -10.22
CA LYS A 86 -5.40 9.59 -10.00
C LYS A 86 -5.93 10.39 -8.80
N GLN A 87 -7.24 10.65 -8.76
CA GLN A 87 -7.89 11.39 -7.67
C GLN A 87 -7.77 10.66 -6.33
N GLY A 88 -7.93 9.32 -6.30
CA GLY A 88 -7.76 8.52 -5.10
C GLY A 88 -6.34 8.59 -4.54
N TYR A 89 -5.34 8.52 -5.42
CA TYR A 89 -3.95 8.66 -5.03
C TYR A 89 -3.65 10.07 -4.47
N GLU A 90 -4.08 11.12 -5.17
CA GLU A 90 -3.91 12.52 -4.73
C GLU A 90 -4.55 12.73 -3.36
N LYS A 91 -5.80 12.31 -3.17
CA LYS A 91 -6.49 12.38 -1.88
C LYS A 91 -5.76 11.61 -0.77
N THR A 92 -5.21 10.44 -1.06
CA THR A 92 -4.40 9.69 -0.10
C THR A 92 -3.18 10.50 0.36
N MET A 93 -2.47 11.12 -0.59
CA MET A 93 -1.30 11.94 -0.25
C MET A 93 -1.67 13.22 0.51
N GLU A 94 -2.81 13.83 0.21
CA GLU A 94 -3.36 14.97 0.95
C GLU A 94 -3.70 14.60 2.40
N ILE A 95 -4.36 13.46 2.62
CA ILE A 95 -4.67 12.98 3.98
C ILE A 95 -3.39 12.77 4.79
N ILE A 96 -2.36 12.19 4.19
CA ILE A 96 -1.04 12.03 4.83
C ILE A 96 -0.43 13.39 5.20
N ALA A 97 -0.54 14.36 4.30
CA ALA A 97 -0.01 15.71 4.53
C ALA A 97 -0.74 16.47 5.67
N LEU A 98 -2.02 16.17 5.91
CA LEU A 98 -2.79 16.73 7.02
C LEU A 98 -2.22 16.41 8.39
N GLU A 99 -1.42 15.37 8.55
CA GLU A 99 -0.73 15.10 9.83
C GLU A 99 0.13 16.29 10.27
N ASN A 100 0.78 16.98 9.34
CA ASN A 100 1.56 18.19 9.64
C ASN A 100 0.66 19.33 10.12
N VAL A 101 -0.50 19.51 9.49
CA VAL A 101 -1.49 20.54 9.88
C VAL A 101 -2.05 20.22 11.28
N LEU A 102 -2.41 18.96 11.53
CA LEU A 102 -2.91 18.56 12.84
C LEU A 102 -1.86 18.70 13.94
N ARG A 103 -0.59 18.41 13.63
CA ARG A 103 0.53 18.64 14.55
C ARG A 103 0.61 20.11 14.97
N GLU A 104 0.51 21.02 14.02
CA GLU A 104 0.54 22.45 14.26
C GLU A 104 -0.68 22.90 15.06
N VAL A 105 -1.90 22.55 14.64
CA VAL A 105 -3.15 22.92 15.32
C VAL A 105 -3.21 22.39 16.76
N GLU A 106 -2.69 21.20 17.00
CA GLU A 106 -2.63 20.58 18.33
C GLU A 106 -1.41 21.04 19.15
N ASN A 107 -0.61 22.00 18.66
CA ASN A 107 0.62 22.49 19.30
C ASN A 107 1.62 21.37 19.70
N ARG A 108 1.76 20.36 18.84
CA ARG A 108 2.69 19.25 19.06
C ARG A 108 4.07 19.58 18.49
N GLY A 109 5.13 19.07 19.14
CA GLY A 109 6.50 19.24 18.68
C GLY A 109 6.78 18.54 17.34
N MET A 110 7.87 18.94 16.69
CA MET A 110 8.28 18.34 15.41
C MET A 110 8.67 16.85 15.52
N ASP A 111 9.02 16.40 16.71
CA ASP A 111 9.36 15.02 17.06
C ASP A 111 8.15 14.18 17.53
N ASP A 112 6.96 14.76 17.52
CA ASP A 112 5.73 14.06 17.91
C ASP A 112 5.44 12.92 16.93
N LYS A 113 5.35 11.71 17.49
CA LYS A 113 5.09 10.49 16.73
C LYS A 113 3.61 10.19 16.55
N TYR A 114 2.73 10.91 17.21
CA TYR A 114 1.29 10.71 17.11
C TYR A 114 0.73 11.33 15.82
N ARG A 115 1.17 12.55 15.47
CA ARG A 115 0.82 13.25 14.23
C ARG A 115 2.01 13.23 13.26
N ASP A 116 2.27 12.06 12.69
CA ASP A 116 3.45 11.86 11.86
C ASP A 116 3.10 11.31 10.48
N PRO A 117 3.38 12.06 9.39
CA PRO A 117 3.13 11.61 8.02
C PRO A 117 3.98 10.40 7.60
N LEU A 118 4.92 9.96 8.45
CA LEU A 118 5.70 8.75 8.22
C LEU A 118 5.08 7.50 8.87
N ASN A 119 4.00 7.63 9.64
CA ASN A 119 3.29 6.51 10.27
C ASN A 119 2.21 5.91 9.35
N TYR A 120 2.60 5.60 8.12
CA TYR A 120 1.80 4.88 7.14
C TYR A 120 2.55 3.62 6.71
N TYR A 121 1.87 2.49 6.71
CA TYR A 121 2.47 1.16 6.72
C TYR A 121 2.07 0.35 5.50
N PHE A 122 3.00 -0.42 4.97
CA PHE A 122 2.77 -1.40 3.90
C PHE A 122 2.93 -2.82 4.42
N THR A 123 1.98 -3.68 4.06
CA THR A 123 1.97 -5.10 4.40
C THR A 123 1.59 -5.92 3.17
N ILE A 124 2.29 -7.02 2.94
CA ILE A 124 2.01 -7.99 1.87
C ILE A 124 1.54 -9.29 2.52
N PHE A 125 0.44 -9.84 2.04
CA PHE A 125 -0.15 -11.10 2.49
C PHE A 125 0.00 -12.15 1.40
N GLY A 126 0.71 -13.23 1.70
CA GLY A 126 1.05 -14.28 0.76
C GLY A 126 2.22 -13.90 -0.16
N THR A 127 2.32 -14.57 -1.28
CA THR A 127 3.38 -14.34 -2.28
C THR A 127 2.76 -13.77 -3.55
N PRO A 128 3.16 -12.55 -3.97
CA PRO A 128 2.64 -11.95 -5.19
C PRO A 128 2.89 -12.84 -6.41
N ALA A 129 1.82 -13.38 -6.96
CA ALA A 129 1.83 -14.26 -8.14
C ALA A 129 0.47 -14.21 -8.83
N SER A 130 0.44 -14.49 -10.14
CA SER A 130 -0.81 -14.49 -10.92
C SER A 130 -1.70 -15.72 -10.69
N ASN A 131 -1.13 -16.78 -10.12
CA ASN A 131 -1.80 -18.09 -9.97
C ASN A 131 -2.07 -18.48 -8.51
N LYS A 132 -1.85 -17.57 -7.56
CA LYS A 132 -2.10 -17.79 -6.13
C LYS A 132 -2.78 -16.58 -5.51
N PRO A 133 -3.64 -16.78 -4.49
CA PRO A 133 -4.17 -15.66 -3.73
C PRO A 133 -3.03 -14.93 -3.00
N TRP A 134 -3.03 -13.62 -3.14
CA TRP A 134 -2.18 -12.70 -2.39
C TRP A 134 -2.90 -11.37 -2.26
N GLY A 135 -2.42 -10.52 -1.39
CA GLY A 135 -2.94 -9.17 -1.22
C GLY A 135 -1.92 -8.26 -0.59
N TRP A 136 -2.29 -7.02 -0.43
CA TRP A 136 -1.48 -6.04 0.27
C TRP A 136 -2.39 -5.04 0.97
N ARG A 137 -1.86 -4.37 1.97
CA ARG A 137 -2.55 -3.33 2.72
C ARG A 137 -1.64 -2.12 2.84
N PHE A 138 -2.21 -0.96 2.65
CA PHE A 138 -1.66 0.32 3.04
C PHE A 138 -2.58 0.94 4.08
N GLU A 139 -2.05 1.30 5.21
CA GLU A 139 -2.86 1.86 6.29
C GLU A 139 -2.11 2.90 7.11
N GLY A 140 -2.87 3.78 7.70
CA GLY A 140 -2.43 4.80 8.61
C GLY A 140 -3.61 5.55 9.22
N HIS A 141 -3.41 6.74 9.73
CA HIS A 141 -4.49 7.57 10.23
C HIS A 141 -5.47 7.93 9.10
N HIS A 142 -6.74 7.60 9.26
CA HIS A 142 -7.83 7.77 8.28
C HIS A 142 -7.64 7.08 6.92
N ILE A 143 -6.67 6.18 6.77
CA ILE A 143 -6.43 5.39 5.56
C ILE A 143 -6.36 3.91 5.94
N ALA A 144 -7.09 3.08 5.21
CA ALA A 144 -6.97 1.62 5.20
C ALA A 144 -7.52 1.06 3.90
#